data_31b2c79528a5ec23f499b4f1884ac741
#
_entry.id   31b2c79528a5ec23f499b4f1884ac741
#
_cell.length_a   1.000
_cell.length_b   1.000
_cell.length_c   1.000
_cell.angle_alpha   90.00
_cell.angle_beta   90.00
_cell.angle_gamma   90.00
#
_symmetry.space_group_name_H-M   'P 1'
#
loop_
_entity.id
_entity.type
_entity.pdbx_description
1 polymer ?
#
loop_
_entity_poly.entity_id
_entity_poly.type
_entity_poly.pdbx_seq_one_letter_code
_entity_poly.pdbx_strand_id
1 'polypeptide(L)'
;DEVLTNMEDFFEAFRIYTVKIASPRKRSLTEFKHMLDAYIFNIAYNYNISLAVAEFTNERIFRRISTRRGGQLFPYRKYKQDLTKYYQQAVSSNIPFMQYLAFYHVAEFFFEKISEDETFQVIRNLITRPSFSPYRHEDIRNFYNTIKKKMRDQRDDGVWNEKNGLLLCLKQYVPDLSVLKDSVDRIDRCAIDYYQTTAVAFADDGKTIDFSEETEKVYSAIRNRIYATRNAIVHSKEGEKLKYEPFKHDKQLAKELPLIRAVAEEIIINSAEPINYNFTKQ
;
A
#
# COMPACT_ATOMS: atom_id res chain seq x y z
N ASP A 1 -11.96 38.35 6.66
CA ASP A 1 -12.17 38.11 8.09
C ASP A 1 -13.68 37.92 8.27
N GLU A 2 -14.18 36.67 8.17
CA GLU A 2 -15.57 36.33 8.50
C GLU A 2 -15.68 36.31 10.01
N VAL A 3 -16.49 37.23 10.55
CA VAL A 3 -16.81 37.30 11.99
C VAL A 3 -17.75 36.17 12.31
N LEU A 4 -17.33 35.24 13.17
CA LEU A 4 -18.18 34.14 13.67
C LEU A 4 -19.31 34.76 14.50
N THR A 5 -20.58 34.63 14.05
CA THR A 5 -21.72 35.32 14.64
C THR A 5 -22.53 34.47 15.60
N ASN A 6 -22.38 33.14 15.55
CA ASN A 6 -23.07 32.21 16.44
C ASN A 6 -22.24 30.94 16.74
N MET A 7 -22.74 30.09 17.64
CA MET A 7 -22.07 28.83 18.02
C MET A 7 -22.03 27.81 16.88
N GLU A 8 -22.98 27.84 15.95
CA GLU A 8 -22.98 26.93 14.80
C GLU A 8 -21.84 27.27 13.84
N ASP A 9 -21.65 28.56 13.54
CA ASP A 9 -20.53 29.07 12.75
C ASP A 9 -19.19 28.71 13.41
N PHE A 10 -19.13 28.80 14.75
CA PHE A 10 -17.95 28.38 15.52
C PHE A 10 -17.66 26.88 15.36
N PHE A 11 -18.66 26.02 15.50
CA PHE A 11 -18.49 24.56 15.32
C PHE A 11 -18.22 24.20 13.86
N GLU A 12 -18.82 24.89 12.88
CA GLU A 12 -18.47 24.73 11.46
C GLU A 12 -17.04 25.13 11.15
N ALA A 13 -16.53 26.19 11.76
CA ALA A 13 -15.15 26.64 11.58
C ALA A 13 -14.13 25.64 12.16
N PHE A 14 -14.45 25.03 13.30
CA PHE A 14 -13.57 24.05 13.95
C PHE A 14 -13.76 22.62 13.46
N ARG A 15 -14.89 22.30 12.80
CA ARG A 15 -15.19 20.98 12.19
C ARG A 15 -14.63 19.78 12.95
N ILE A 16 -14.94 19.71 14.24
CA ILE A 16 -14.60 18.56 15.06
C ILE A 16 -15.66 17.49 14.81
N TYR A 17 -15.22 16.34 14.29
CA TYR A 17 -16.07 15.19 14.10
C TYR A 17 -15.90 14.23 15.26
N THR A 18 -17.00 13.73 15.79
CA THR A 18 -16.99 12.66 16.79
C THR A 18 -17.52 11.38 16.18
N VAL A 19 -16.85 10.26 16.46
CA VAL A 19 -17.32 8.93 16.09
C VAL A 19 -17.81 8.24 17.34
N LYS A 20 -19.09 7.85 17.35
CA LYS A 20 -19.69 7.06 18.44
C LYS A 20 -19.82 5.62 17.95
N ILE A 21 -19.12 4.69 18.60
CA ILE A 21 -19.22 3.26 18.32
C ILE A 21 -20.03 2.63 19.46
N ALA A 22 -21.14 1.98 19.13
CA ALA A 22 -21.95 1.22 20.07
C ALA A 22 -21.91 -0.28 19.72
N SER A 23 -21.89 -1.13 20.72
CA SER A 23 -21.95 -2.58 20.54
C SER A 23 -22.98 -3.17 21.51
N PRO A 24 -23.85 -4.09 21.05
CA PRO A 24 -24.82 -4.76 21.93
C PRO A 24 -24.12 -5.74 22.90
N ARG A 25 -22.85 -6.08 22.65
CA ARG A 25 -22.05 -6.97 23.50
C ARG A 25 -20.90 -6.21 24.14
N LYS A 26 -20.48 -6.65 25.33
CA LYS A 26 -19.27 -6.14 25.98
C LYS A 26 -18.06 -6.46 25.12
N ARG A 27 -17.27 -5.43 24.78
CA ARG A 27 -16.04 -5.52 24.00
C ARG A 27 -14.90 -4.84 24.73
N SER A 28 -13.68 -5.25 24.42
CA SER A 28 -12.47 -4.61 24.95
C SER A 28 -12.23 -3.25 24.26
N LEU A 29 -11.49 -2.37 24.94
CA LEU A 29 -11.05 -1.10 24.34
C LEU A 29 -10.27 -1.30 23.05
N THR A 30 -9.47 -2.38 23.00
CA THR A 30 -8.66 -2.75 21.81
C THR A 30 -9.56 -3.09 20.62
N GLU A 31 -10.69 -3.81 20.83
CA GLU A 31 -11.64 -4.10 19.76
C GLU A 31 -12.31 -2.83 19.24
N PHE A 32 -12.69 -1.89 20.12
CA PHE A 32 -13.22 -0.59 19.70
C PHE A 32 -12.20 0.23 18.91
N LYS A 33 -10.94 0.24 19.31
CA LYS A 33 -9.85 0.90 18.55
C LYS A 33 -9.71 0.30 17.15
N HIS A 34 -9.70 -1.02 17.00
CA HIS A 34 -9.66 -1.68 15.69
C HIS A 34 -10.88 -1.32 14.82
N MET A 35 -12.07 -1.22 15.40
CA MET A 35 -13.27 -0.80 14.67
C MET A 35 -13.15 0.65 14.20
N LEU A 36 -12.63 1.53 15.05
CA LEU A 36 -12.39 2.93 14.70
C LEU A 36 -11.37 3.07 13.57
N ASP A 37 -10.25 2.34 13.65
CA ASP A 37 -9.22 2.35 12.61
C ASP A 37 -9.77 1.86 11.26
N ALA A 38 -10.55 0.78 11.28
CA ALA A 38 -11.22 0.26 10.08
C ALA A 38 -12.24 1.26 9.50
N TYR A 39 -12.98 1.95 10.35
CA TYR A 39 -13.94 2.98 9.93
C TYR A 39 -13.24 4.19 9.32
N ILE A 40 -12.17 4.68 9.96
CA ILE A 40 -11.34 5.78 9.44
C ILE A 40 -10.73 5.42 8.09
N PHE A 41 -10.24 4.18 7.93
CA PHE A 41 -9.76 3.71 6.63
C PHE A 41 -10.89 3.74 5.57
N ASN A 42 -12.08 3.24 5.89
CA ASN A 42 -13.20 3.26 4.96
C ASN A 42 -13.59 4.70 4.54
N ILE A 43 -13.52 5.67 5.44
CA ILE A 43 -13.71 7.10 5.10
C ILE A 43 -12.62 7.56 4.13
N ALA A 44 -11.37 7.27 4.43
CA ALA A 44 -10.27 7.64 3.54
C ALA A 44 -10.41 6.99 2.17
N TYR A 45 -10.79 5.72 2.12
CA TYR A 45 -10.97 4.95 0.89
C TYR A 45 -12.14 5.48 0.04
N ASN A 46 -13.32 5.69 0.66
CA ASN A 46 -14.52 6.04 -0.09
C ASN A 46 -14.60 7.53 -0.46
N TYR A 47 -14.05 8.41 0.40
CA TYR A 47 -14.25 9.86 0.27
C TYR A 47 -12.97 10.65 0.03
N ASN A 48 -11.81 10.00 -0.01
CA ASN A 48 -10.51 10.68 -0.15
C ASN A 48 -10.26 11.72 0.96
N ILE A 49 -10.72 11.42 2.17
CA ILE A 49 -10.63 12.28 3.35
C ILE A 49 -9.76 11.59 4.38
N SER A 50 -8.72 12.28 4.86
CA SER A 50 -7.92 11.80 5.98
C SER A 50 -8.52 12.26 7.30
N LEU A 51 -8.74 11.31 8.21
CA LEU A 51 -9.08 11.57 9.60
C LEU A 51 -8.02 10.95 10.49
N ALA A 52 -7.65 11.64 11.56
CA ALA A 52 -6.81 11.09 12.62
C ALA A 52 -7.54 11.16 13.94
N VAL A 53 -7.34 10.14 14.78
CA VAL A 53 -7.82 10.19 16.16
C VAL A 53 -7.01 11.27 16.88
N ALA A 54 -7.68 12.35 17.30
CA ALA A 54 -7.05 13.35 18.14
C ALA A 54 -6.87 12.74 19.53
N GLU A 55 -5.63 12.44 19.91
CA GLU A 55 -5.30 12.36 21.33
C GLU A 55 -5.41 13.78 21.88
N PHE A 56 -5.90 13.96 23.11
CA PHE A 56 -6.10 15.27 23.76
C PHE A 56 -4.77 16.00 24.05
N THR A 57 -3.83 15.91 23.15
CA THR A 57 -2.60 16.69 23.11
C THR A 57 -2.82 17.88 22.18
N ASN A 58 -2.39 19.04 22.62
CA ASN A 58 -2.74 20.39 22.11
C ASN A 58 -2.48 20.71 20.63
N GLU A 59 -2.24 19.74 19.76
CA GLU A 59 -2.02 19.96 18.34
C GLU A 59 -3.24 19.54 17.53
N ARG A 60 -3.99 20.52 17.03
CA ARG A 60 -5.18 20.31 16.21
C ARG A 60 -4.82 20.41 14.72
N ILE A 61 -4.95 19.31 14.00
CA ILE A 61 -4.85 19.32 12.54
C ILE A 61 -6.26 19.50 11.97
N PHE A 62 -6.52 20.67 11.38
CA PHE A 62 -7.81 20.96 10.73
C PHE A 62 -7.69 20.74 9.23
N ARG A 63 -8.61 19.98 8.65
CA ARG A 63 -8.74 19.85 7.20
C ARG A 63 -10.19 20.02 6.76
N ARG A 64 -10.36 20.69 5.62
CA ARG A 64 -11.66 20.87 4.98
C ARG A 64 -12.12 19.55 4.38
N ILE A 65 -13.25 19.01 4.83
CA ILE A 65 -13.81 17.74 4.39
C ILE A 65 -14.81 18.01 3.27
N SER A 66 -14.57 17.43 2.08
CA SER A 66 -15.56 17.42 1.01
C SER A 66 -16.54 16.27 1.28
N THR A 67 -17.81 16.59 1.52
CA THR A 67 -18.85 15.58 1.71
C THR A 67 -19.33 15.06 0.36
N ARG A 68 -18.93 13.84 -0.02
CA ARG A 68 -19.65 13.10 -1.07
C ARG A 68 -20.90 12.47 -0.44
N ARG A 69 -22.05 12.62 -1.12
CA ARG A 69 -23.30 12.00 -0.71
C ARG A 69 -23.21 10.49 -0.91
N GLY A 70 -23.12 9.72 0.16
CA GLY A 70 -23.15 8.26 0.16
C GLY A 70 -23.03 7.77 1.59
N GLY A 71 -23.82 6.78 1.99
CA GLY A 71 -23.76 6.20 3.34
C GLY A 71 -22.44 5.44 3.54
N GLN A 72 -21.80 5.65 4.68
CA GLN A 72 -20.63 4.87 5.07
C GLN A 72 -21.07 3.46 5.49
N LEU A 73 -20.51 2.45 4.84
CA LEU A 73 -20.74 1.06 5.22
C LEU A 73 -19.95 0.69 6.46
N PHE A 74 -20.54 -0.18 7.28
CA PHE A 74 -19.85 -0.73 8.44
C PHE A 74 -18.64 -1.58 8.00
N PRO A 75 -17.46 -1.46 8.65
CA PRO A 75 -16.28 -2.22 8.25
C PRO A 75 -16.44 -3.71 8.63
N TYR A 76 -16.29 -4.59 7.64
CA TYR A 76 -16.34 -6.05 7.83
C TYR A 76 -14.96 -6.69 7.92
N ARG A 77 -13.89 -5.90 7.85
CA ARG A 77 -12.51 -6.37 7.90
C ARG A 77 -11.71 -5.64 8.96
N LYS A 78 -10.81 -6.36 9.60
CA LYS A 78 -9.81 -5.83 10.53
C LYS A 78 -8.54 -5.53 9.73
N TYR A 79 -8.28 -4.27 9.51
CA TYR A 79 -7.09 -3.81 8.80
C TYR A 79 -5.89 -3.72 9.74
N LYS A 80 -4.68 -3.88 9.18
CA LYS A 80 -3.43 -3.64 9.91
C LYS A 80 -3.26 -2.15 10.14
N GLN A 81 -3.13 -1.74 11.41
CA GLN A 81 -3.12 -0.34 11.81
C GLN A 81 -1.96 0.45 11.17
N ASP A 82 -0.78 -0.17 11.05
CA ASP A 82 0.37 0.51 10.46
C ASP A 82 0.12 0.86 8.99
N LEU A 83 -0.49 -0.04 8.22
CA LEU A 83 -0.82 0.20 6.81
C LEU A 83 -1.85 1.30 6.65
N THR A 84 -2.89 1.31 7.49
CA THR A 84 -3.92 2.35 7.43
C THR A 84 -3.38 3.72 7.81
N LYS A 85 -2.40 3.80 8.70
CA LYS A 85 -1.71 5.06 9.05
C LYS A 85 -0.89 5.59 7.88
N TYR A 86 -0.13 4.75 7.18
CA TYR A 86 0.58 5.17 5.96
C TYR A 86 -0.38 5.62 4.87
N TYR A 87 -1.48 4.90 4.67
CA TYR A 87 -2.50 5.30 3.71
C TYR A 87 -3.12 6.66 4.06
N GLN A 88 -3.46 6.90 5.33
CA GLN A 88 -3.99 8.18 5.79
C GLN A 88 -2.95 9.30 5.61
N GLN A 89 -1.68 9.06 5.92
CA GLN A 89 -0.61 10.02 5.67
C GLN A 89 -0.53 10.39 4.19
N ALA A 90 -0.62 9.41 3.29
CA ALA A 90 -0.64 9.68 1.85
C ALA A 90 -1.83 10.54 1.45
N VAL A 91 -3.04 10.17 1.86
CA VAL A 91 -4.27 10.91 1.52
C VAL A 91 -4.29 12.31 2.18
N SER A 92 -3.65 12.46 3.33
CA SER A 92 -3.57 13.74 4.02
C SER A 92 -2.59 14.73 3.41
N SER A 93 -1.63 14.28 2.61
CA SER A 93 -0.65 15.16 1.95
C SER A 93 -1.21 15.72 0.64
N ASN A 94 -0.79 16.94 0.27
CA ASN A 94 -1.01 17.52 -1.05
C ASN A 94 0.26 17.49 -1.91
N ILE A 95 1.36 16.93 -1.38
CA ILE A 95 2.66 16.88 -2.02
C ILE A 95 2.83 15.51 -2.66
N PRO A 96 2.92 15.39 -4.00
CA PRO A 96 3.02 14.11 -4.70
C PRO A 96 4.14 13.21 -4.20
N PHE A 97 5.28 13.77 -3.87
CA PHE A 97 6.42 13.09 -3.28
C PHE A 97 6.06 12.36 -1.97
N MET A 98 5.41 13.07 -1.04
CA MET A 98 5.01 12.49 0.25
C MET A 98 3.92 11.43 0.08
N GLN A 99 2.96 11.67 -0.82
CA GLN A 99 1.91 10.70 -1.14
C GLN A 99 2.52 9.41 -1.69
N TYR A 100 3.42 9.53 -2.65
CA TYR A 100 4.03 8.38 -3.31
C TYR A 100 4.79 7.49 -2.31
N LEU A 101 5.64 8.09 -1.49
CA LEU A 101 6.42 7.36 -0.49
C LEU A 101 5.53 6.70 0.57
N ALA A 102 4.51 7.41 1.04
CA ALA A 102 3.59 6.85 2.03
C ALA A 102 2.79 5.66 1.47
N PHE A 103 2.35 5.70 0.20
CA PHE A 103 1.75 4.53 -0.45
C PHE A 103 2.76 3.41 -0.68
N TYR A 104 4.01 3.72 -1.03
CA TYR A 104 5.06 2.72 -1.20
C TYR A 104 5.36 1.96 0.10
N HIS A 105 5.39 2.65 1.24
CA HIS A 105 5.60 2.03 2.56
C HIS A 105 4.53 0.98 2.90
N VAL A 106 3.33 1.07 2.35
CA VAL A 106 2.31 0.02 2.50
C VAL A 106 2.79 -1.31 1.89
N ALA A 107 3.43 -1.26 0.71
CA ALA A 107 3.98 -2.46 0.08
C ALA A 107 5.26 -2.94 0.79
N GLU A 108 6.16 -2.01 1.11
CA GLU A 108 7.44 -2.27 1.76
C GLU A 108 7.29 -2.99 3.10
N PHE A 109 6.21 -2.73 3.83
CA PHE A 109 5.88 -3.37 5.12
C PHE A 109 5.94 -4.91 5.08
N PHE A 110 5.67 -5.50 3.92
CA PHE A 110 5.60 -6.95 3.77
C PHE A 110 6.85 -7.59 3.15
N PHE A 111 7.79 -6.83 2.62
CA PHE A 111 8.86 -7.37 1.79
C PHE A 111 9.70 -8.43 2.50
N GLU A 112 10.13 -8.16 3.73
CA GLU A 112 10.95 -9.09 4.51
C GLU A 112 10.18 -10.37 4.80
N LYS A 113 8.98 -10.24 5.38
CA LYS A 113 8.16 -11.39 5.76
C LYS A 113 7.81 -12.30 4.58
N ILE A 114 7.39 -11.71 3.44
CA ILE A 114 7.03 -12.49 2.25
C ILE A 114 8.23 -13.27 1.72
N SER A 115 9.39 -12.63 1.73
CA SER A 115 10.61 -13.26 1.24
C SER A 115 11.09 -14.39 2.16
N GLU A 116 10.93 -14.23 3.48
CA GLU A 116 11.17 -15.31 4.43
C GLU A 116 10.18 -16.46 4.21
N ASP A 117 8.88 -16.17 4.12
CA ASP A 117 7.83 -17.17 3.88
C ASP A 117 8.09 -17.94 2.57
N GLU A 118 8.50 -17.27 1.50
CA GLU A 118 8.88 -17.91 0.24
C GLU A 118 10.11 -18.83 0.42
N THR A 119 11.09 -18.39 1.19
CA THR A 119 12.27 -19.21 1.49
C THR A 119 11.90 -20.45 2.27
N PHE A 120 11.03 -20.33 3.28
CA PHE A 120 10.52 -21.48 4.05
C PHE A 120 9.73 -22.45 3.18
N GLN A 121 8.95 -21.96 2.21
CA GLN A 121 8.27 -22.85 1.26
C GLN A 121 9.27 -23.60 0.36
N VAL A 122 10.31 -22.95 -0.11
CA VAL A 122 11.38 -23.62 -0.88
C VAL A 122 12.06 -24.71 -0.04
N ILE A 123 12.42 -24.39 1.20
CA ILE A 123 13.01 -25.35 2.14
C ILE A 123 12.08 -26.54 2.33
N ARG A 124 10.81 -26.29 2.69
CA ARG A 124 9.81 -27.33 2.92
C ARG A 124 9.66 -28.23 1.71
N ASN A 125 9.52 -27.65 0.52
CA ASN A 125 9.38 -28.39 -0.72
C ASN A 125 10.60 -29.26 -1.05
N LEU A 126 11.81 -28.83 -0.67
CA LEU A 126 13.03 -29.62 -0.89
C LEU A 126 13.11 -30.82 0.05
N ILE A 127 12.91 -30.61 1.37
CA ILE A 127 13.06 -31.66 2.37
C ILE A 127 11.93 -32.69 2.38
N THR A 128 10.75 -32.32 1.85
CA THR A 128 9.59 -33.22 1.78
C THR A 128 9.52 -34.03 0.47
N ARG A 129 10.46 -33.86 -0.46
CA ARG A 129 10.49 -34.66 -1.68
C ARG A 129 10.76 -36.12 -1.36
N PRO A 130 10.02 -37.07 -1.98
CA PRO A 130 10.26 -38.49 -1.75
C PRO A 130 11.69 -38.95 -2.12
N SER A 131 12.36 -38.21 -3.02
CA SER A 131 13.74 -38.47 -3.44
C SER A 131 14.80 -37.91 -2.50
N PHE A 132 14.42 -37.02 -1.54
CA PHE A 132 15.38 -36.40 -0.62
C PHE A 132 15.74 -37.32 0.54
N SER A 133 17.04 -37.48 0.80
CA SER A 133 17.53 -38.18 1.97
C SER A 133 18.51 -37.31 2.76
N PRO A 134 18.24 -37.05 4.07
CA PRO A 134 19.18 -36.28 4.90
C PRO A 134 20.51 -37.00 5.14
N TYR A 135 20.61 -38.27 4.82
CA TYR A 135 21.84 -39.09 4.93
C TYR A 135 22.66 -39.14 3.63
N ARG A 136 22.10 -38.63 2.50
CA ARG A 136 22.81 -38.61 1.22
C ARG A 136 23.52 -37.27 1.07
N HIS A 137 24.85 -37.29 1.01
CA HIS A 137 25.68 -36.10 0.93
C HIS A 137 25.34 -35.20 -0.27
N GLU A 138 24.98 -35.79 -1.41
CA GLU A 138 24.57 -35.06 -2.61
C GLU A 138 23.29 -34.27 -2.44
N ASP A 139 22.27 -34.83 -1.75
CA ASP A 139 21.02 -34.15 -1.48
C ASP A 139 21.23 -32.97 -0.54
N ILE A 140 22.06 -33.14 0.50
CA ILE A 140 22.45 -32.04 1.41
C ILE A 140 23.22 -30.94 0.67
N ARG A 141 24.12 -31.30 -0.22
CA ARG A 141 24.87 -30.35 -1.05
C ARG A 141 23.92 -29.55 -1.95
N ASN A 142 22.98 -30.21 -2.63
CA ASN A 142 22.00 -29.58 -3.50
C ASN A 142 21.05 -28.66 -2.70
N PHE A 143 20.61 -29.09 -1.52
CA PHE A 143 19.84 -28.27 -0.59
C PHE A 143 20.62 -26.99 -0.21
N TYR A 144 21.86 -27.14 0.28
CA TYR A 144 22.72 -26.02 0.64
C TYR A 144 22.90 -25.01 -0.51
N ASN A 145 23.20 -25.50 -1.72
CA ASN A 145 23.41 -24.66 -2.88
C ASN A 145 22.14 -23.90 -3.27
N THR A 146 20.96 -24.55 -3.17
CA THR A 146 19.68 -23.94 -3.48
C THR A 146 19.36 -22.81 -2.48
N ILE A 147 19.54 -23.06 -1.18
CA ILE A 147 19.31 -22.04 -0.14
C ILE A 147 20.32 -20.89 -0.28
N LYS A 148 21.61 -21.21 -0.49
CA LYS A 148 22.65 -20.19 -0.71
C LYS A 148 22.34 -19.30 -1.91
N LYS A 149 21.86 -19.89 -3.02
CA LYS A 149 21.41 -19.14 -4.19
C LYS A 149 20.23 -18.24 -3.83
N LYS A 150 19.20 -18.78 -3.16
CA LYS A 150 18.01 -18.03 -2.76
C LYS A 150 18.36 -16.84 -1.86
N MET A 151 19.21 -17.05 -0.86
CA MET A 151 19.68 -15.98 0.03
C MET A 151 20.48 -14.90 -0.70
N ARG A 152 21.25 -15.28 -1.73
CA ARG A 152 21.97 -14.33 -2.56
C ARG A 152 21.02 -13.53 -3.46
N ASP A 153 20.00 -14.18 -4.04
CA ASP A 153 19.00 -13.52 -4.89
C ASP A 153 18.12 -12.56 -4.09
N GLN A 154 18.00 -12.77 -2.76
CA GLN A 154 17.34 -11.86 -1.82
C GLN A 154 18.19 -10.65 -1.43
N ARG A 155 19.48 -10.68 -1.70
CA ARG A 155 20.42 -9.59 -1.40
C ARG A 155 21.19 -9.25 -2.67
N ASP A 156 21.13 -8.00 -3.07
CA ASP A 156 21.95 -7.44 -4.14
C ASP A 156 23.11 -6.70 -3.47
N ASP A 157 24.37 -7.12 -3.73
CA ASP A 157 25.57 -6.59 -3.06
C ASP A 157 25.50 -6.50 -1.53
N GLY A 158 24.86 -7.48 -0.88
CA GLY A 158 24.68 -7.52 0.58
C GLY A 158 23.52 -6.70 1.12
N VAL A 159 22.84 -5.93 0.27
CA VAL A 159 21.64 -5.16 0.58
C VAL A 159 20.39 -5.96 0.17
N TRP A 160 19.30 -5.76 0.91
CA TRP A 160 18.02 -6.38 0.62
C TRP A 160 17.51 -6.01 -0.79
N ASN A 161 17.10 -7.02 -1.57
CA ASN A 161 16.54 -6.80 -2.91
C ASN A 161 15.07 -6.37 -2.84
N GLU A 162 14.83 -5.08 -2.59
CA GLU A 162 13.50 -4.47 -2.52
C GLU A 162 12.67 -4.70 -3.80
N LYS A 163 13.33 -4.71 -4.96
CA LYS A 163 12.68 -4.95 -6.26
C LYS A 163 12.05 -6.34 -6.33
N ASN A 164 12.70 -7.35 -5.76
CA ASN A 164 12.13 -8.70 -5.64
C ASN A 164 11.03 -8.76 -4.57
N GLY A 165 11.23 -8.10 -3.43
CA GLY A 165 10.22 -7.99 -2.37
C GLY A 165 8.91 -7.37 -2.88
N LEU A 166 9.00 -6.31 -3.68
CA LEU A 166 7.84 -5.69 -4.31
C LEU A 166 7.13 -6.65 -5.28
N LEU A 167 7.86 -7.42 -6.10
CA LEU A 167 7.24 -8.40 -7.00
C LEU A 167 6.45 -9.46 -6.24
N LEU A 168 7.04 -10.00 -5.18
CA LEU A 168 6.40 -11.01 -4.34
C LEU A 168 5.15 -10.44 -3.63
N CYS A 169 5.25 -9.21 -3.14
CA CYS A 169 4.14 -8.50 -2.52
C CYS A 169 2.98 -8.28 -3.50
N LEU A 170 3.27 -7.86 -4.73
CA LEU A 170 2.26 -7.72 -5.79
C LEU A 170 1.57 -9.06 -6.07
N LYS A 171 2.33 -10.14 -6.28
CA LYS A 171 1.75 -11.47 -6.56
C LYS A 171 0.88 -12.00 -5.42
N GLN A 172 1.24 -11.72 -4.18
CA GLN A 172 0.51 -12.21 -3.01
C GLN A 172 -0.74 -11.39 -2.71
N TYR A 173 -0.67 -10.07 -2.81
CA TYR A 173 -1.75 -9.19 -2.35
C TYR A 173 -2.51 -8.48 -3.49
N VAL A 174 -2.04 -8.58 -4.72
CA VAL A 174 -2.73 -8.08 -5.92
C VAL A 174 -2.95 -9.24 -6.88
N PRO A 175 -3.71 -10.28 -6.50
CA PRO A 175 -3.81 -11.51 -7.30
C PRO A 175 -4.60 -11.31 -8.61
N ASP A 176 -5.45 -10.31 -8.68
CA ASP A 176 -6.28 -10.00 -9.84
C ASP A 176 -5.91 -8.65 -10.45
N LEU A 177 -5.21 -8.70 -11.58
CA LEU A 177 -4.80 -7.51 -12.32
C LEU A 177 -5.97 -6.75 -12.97
N SER A 178 -7.12 -7.40 -13.19
CA SER A 178 -8.31 -6.72 -13.72
C SER A 178 -8.91 -5.80 -12.64
N VAL A 179 -8.98 -6.26 -11.40
CA VAL A 179 -9.42 -5.45 -10.26
C VAL A 179 -8.47 -4.26 -10.04
N LEU A 180 -7.15 -4.50 -10.15
CA LEU A 180 -6.17 -3.42 -10.07
C LEU A 180 -6.40 -2.38 -11.17
N LYS A 181 -6.56 -2.81 -12.42
CA LYS A 181 -6.83 -1.93 -13.57
C LYS A 181 -8.08 -1.09 -13.35
N ASP A 182 -9.19 -1.71 -12.92
CA ASP A 182 -10.43 -1.01 -12.61
C ASP A 182 -10.27 -0.01 -11.47
N SER A 183 -9.45 -0.33 -10.47
CA SER A 183 -9.13 0.57 -9.36
C SER A 183 -8.32 1.78 -9.82
N VAL A 184 -7.35 1.58 -10.70
CA VAL A 184 -6.58 2.67 -11.33
C VAL A 184 -7.50 3.58 -12.16
N ASP A 185 -8.36 3.01 -13.01
CA ASP A 185 -9.31 3.76 -13.84
C ASP A 185 -10.30 4.57 -13.00
N ARG A 186 -10.75 4.02 -11.88
CA ARG A 186 -11.62 4.72 -10.92
C ARG A 186 -10.93 5.92 -10.27
N ILE A 187 -9.63 5.84 -10.01
CA ILE A 187 -8.84 6.94 -9.41
C ILE A 187 -8.61 8.03 -10.46
N ASP A 188 -8.18 7.63 -11.66
CA ASP A 188 -7.95 8.53 -12.79
C ASP A 188 -8.21 7.78 -14.11
N ARG A 189 -9.26 8.19 -14.85
CA ARG A 189 -9.68 7.59 -16.11
C ARG A 189 -8.65 7.69 -17.23
N CYS A 190 -7.72 8.62 -17.14
CA CYS A 190 -6.65 8.77 -18.13
C CYS A 190 -5.39 7.96 -17.77
N ALA A 191 -5.32 7.37 -16.58
CA ALA A 191 -4.11 6.73 -16.08
C ALA A 191 -3.72 5.48 -16.87
N ILE A 192 -4.68 4.67 -17.28
CA ILE A 192 -4.42 3.43 -18.05
C ILE A 192 -3.75 3.77 -19.39
N ASP A 193 -4.32 4.71 -20.16
CA ASP A 193 -3.75 5.14 -21.44
C ASP A 193 -2.37 5.77 -21.24
N TYR A 194 -2.21 6.55 -20.18
CA TYR A 194 -0.92 7.13 -19.82
C TYR A 194 0.13 6.05 -19.54
N TYR A 195 -0.20 5.00 -18.77
CA TYR A 195 0.74 3.93 -18.47
C TYR A 195 1.09 3.08 -19.68
N GLN A 196 0.17 2.90 -20.62
CA GLN A 196 0.43 2.16 -21.86
C GLN A 196 1.34 2.92 -22.82
N THR A 197 1.26 4.25 -22.85
CA THR A 197 1.91 5.07 -23.87
C THR A 197 3.13 5.83 -23.40
N THR A 198 3.26 6.07 -22.07
CA THR A 198 4.24 7.01 -21.53
C THR A 198 5.09 6.35 -20.45
N ALA A 199 6.41 6.39 -20.61
CA ALA A 199 7.36 6.01 -19.58
C ALA A 199 7.53 7.13 -18.53
N VAL A 200 8.08 6.81 -17.37
CA VAL A 200 8.37 7.80 -16.32
C VAL A 200 9.52 8.71 -16.78
N ALA A 201 9.26 10.01 -16.86
CA ALA A 201 10.20 10.97 -17.46
C ALA A 201 11.51 11.17 -16.67
N PHE A 202 11.51 10.82 -15.37
CA PHE A 202 12.62 11.04 -14.45
C PHE A 202 13.20 9.73 -13.87
N ALA A 203 12.88 8.57 -14.49
CA ALA A 203 13.35 7.26 -14.04
C ALA A 203 13.60 6.33 -15.23
N ASP A 204 14.84 5.86 -15.39
CA ASP A 204 15.30 5.08 -16.56
C ASP A 204 14.53 3.77 -16.77
N ASP A 205 14.22 3.03 -15.70
CA ASP A 205 13.52 1.74 -15.73
C ASP A 205 11.99 1.85 -15.64
N GLY A 206 11.46 3.06 -15.55
CA GLY A 206 10.02 3.35 -15.43
C GLY A 206 9.30 3.24 -16.78
N LYS A 207 9.34 2.04 -17.42
CA LYS A 207 8.76 1.76 -18.72
C LYS A 207 7.23 1.75 -18.70
N THR A 208 6.64 1.62 -19.88
CA THR A 208 5.18 1.47 -20.08
C THR A 208 4.65 0.17 -19.51
N ILE A 209 3.35 0.15 -19.21
CA ILE A 209 2.62 -1.03 -18.73
C ILE A 209 1.48 -1.30 -19.71
N ASP A 210 1.50 -2.45 -20.35
CA ASP A 210 0.36 -2.94 -21.12
C ASP A 210 -0.36 -4.03 -20.32
N PHE A 211 -1.57 -3.69 -19.83
CA PHE A 211 -2.40 -4.60 -19.04
C PHE A 211 -3.01 -5.74 -19.88
N SER A 212 -2.85 -5.76 -21.20
CA SER A 212 -3.30 -6.84 -22.07
C SER A 212 -2.26 -7.95 -22.27
N GLU A 213 -1.02 -7.72 -21.81
CA GLU A 213 0.04 -8.72 -21.90
C GLU A 213 -0.14 -9.90 -20.92
N GLU A 214 0.74 -10.88 -21.05
CA GLU A 214 0.82 -12.02 -20.14
C GLU A 214 1.01 -11.54 -18.68
N THR A 215 0.29 -12.15 -17.75
CA THR A 215 0.23 -11.76 -16.32
C THR A 215 1.60 -11.54 -15.69
N GLU A 216 2.57 -12.41 -15.95
CA GLU A 216 3.93 -12.29 -15.40
C GLU A 216 4.68 -11.06 -15.93
N LYS A 217 4.44 -10.70 -17.18
CA LYS A 217 5.04 -9.49 -17.78
C LYS A 217 4.39 -8.24 -17.19
N VAL A 218 3.08 -8.24 -16.97
CA VAL A 218 2.37 -7.12 -16.34
C VAL A 218 2.87 -6.88 -14.92
N TYR A 219 3.00 -7.94 -14.09
CA TYR A 219 3.59 -7.80 -12.75
C TYR A 219 5.01 -7.23 -12.81
N SER A 220 5.84 -7.71 -13.74
CA SER A 220 7.21 -7.23 -13.92
C SER A 220 7.26 -5.76 -14.35
N ALA A 221 6.34 -5.34 -15.23
CA ALA A 221 6.22 -3.95 -15.67
C ALA A 221 5.78 -3.02 -14.52
N ILE A 222 4.74 -3.41 -13.77
CA ILE A 222 4.25 -2.67 -12.59
C ILE A 222 5.38 -2.52 -11.56
N ARG A 223 6.04 -3.63 -11.20
CA ARG A 223 7.17 -3.63 -10.28
C ARG A 223 8.27 -2.67 -10.74
N ASN A 224 8.69 -2.77 -12.01
CA ASN A 224 9.77 -1.94 -12.54
C ASN A 224 9.40 -0.46 -12.48
N ARG A 225 8.19 -0.10 -12.91
CA ARG A 225 7.71 1.29 -12.89
C ARG A 225 7.64 1.86 -11.48
N ILE A 226 7.06 1.13 -10.55
CA ILE A 226 6.94 1.56 -9.15
C ILE A 226 8.32 1.70 -8.51
N TYR A 227 9.17 0.70 -8.66
CA TYR A 227 10.50 0.69 -8.06
C TYR A 227 11.42 1.77 -8.64
N ALA A 228 11.42 1.94 -9.96
CA ALA A 228 12.21 2.98 -10.62
C ALA A 228 11.77 4.39 -10.19
N THR A 229 10.45 4.62 -10.11
CA THR A 229 9.91 5.90 -9.62
C THR A 229 10.34 6.17 -8.19
N ARG A 230 10.21 5.19 -7.29
CA ARG A 230 10.64 5.33 -5.88
C ARG A 230 12.13 5.61 -5.77
N ASN A 231 12.95 4.89 -6.52
CA ASN A 231 14.40 5.11 -6.48
C ASN A 231 14.79 6.50 -6.98
N ALA A 232 14.17 6.97 -8.06
CA ALA A 232 14.42 8.32 -8.57
C ALA A 232 14.01 9.42 -7.57
N ILE A 233 13.01 9.15 -6.72
CA ILE A 233 12.56 10.07 -5.67
C ILE A 233 13.53 10.07 -4.48
N VAL A 234 14.00 8.89 -4.05
CA VAL A 234 14.77 8.74 -2.80
C VAL A 234 16.27 8.97 -3.02
N HIS A 235 16.79 8.57 -4.17
CA HIS A 235 18.21 8.63 -4.49
C HIS A 235 18.50 9.70 -5.54
N SER A 236 18.95 10.87 -5.11
CA SER A 236 19.44 11.94 -5.99
C SER A 236 20.96 12.00 -5.93
N LYS A 237 21.64 11.13 -6.69
CA LYS A 237 23.11 11.19 -6.77
C LYS A 237 23.54 12.27 -7.77
N GLU A 238 24.58 13.00 -7.41
CA GLU A 238 25.20 13.94 -8.32
C GLU A 238 25.77 13.21 -9.55
N GLY A 239 25.42 13.71 -10.76
CA GLY A 239 25.88 13.11 -12.02
C GLY A 239 24.93 12.10 -12.68
N GLU A 240 23.82 11.71 -12.06
CA GLU A 240 22.80 10.88 -12.71
C GLU A 240 22.05 11.70 -13.79
N LYS A 241 21.86 11.08 -14.98
CA LYS A 241 21.20 11.75 -16.12
C LYS A 241 19.71 11.95 -15.92
N LEU A 242 19.04 11.01 -15.27
CA LEU A 242 17.62 11.06 -14.97
C LEU A 242 17.42 10.95 -13.46
N LYS A 243 16.84 12.00 -12.86
CA LYS A 243 16.49 12.04 -11.44
C LYS A 243 15.26 12.91 -11.25
N TYR A 244 14.53 12.63 -10.18
CA TYR A 244 13.45 13.48 -9.76
C TYR A 244 14.00 14.84 -9.28
N GLU A 245 13.45 15.93 -9.82
CA GLU A 245 13.70 17.28 -9.36
C GLU A 245 12.40 17.86 -8.79
N PRO A 246 12.36 18.21 -7.48
CA PRO A 246 11.19 18.82 -6.85
C PRO A 246 10.70 20.05 -7.64
N PHE A 247 9.39 20.28 -7.63
CA PHE A 247 8.66 21.30 -8.37
C PHE A 247 8.63 21.13 -9.89
N LYS A 248 9.72 20.65 -10.49
CA LYS A 248 9.80 20.42 -11.94
C LYS A 248 9.03 19.14 -12.34
N HIS A 249 9.23 18.06 -11.61
CA HIS A 249 8.66 16.75 -11.92
C HIS A 249 7.39 16.41 -11.11
N ASP A 250 6.91 17.31 -10.25
CA ASP A 250 5.74 17.07 -9.39
C ASP A 250 4.49 16.70 -10.19
N LYS A 251 4.26 17.36 -11.33
CA LYS A 251 3.12 17.06 -12.21
C LYS A 251 3.21 15.68 -12.87
N GLN A 252 4.43 15.26 -13.20
CA GLN A 252 4.66 13.90 -13.75
C GLN A 252 4.53 12.85 -12.64
N LEU A 253 5.09 13.12 -11.46
CA LEU A 253 4.96 12.24 -10.30
C LEU A 253 3.50 12.10 -9.86
N ALA A 254 2.70 13.15 -9.96
CA ALA A 254 1.27 13.09 -9.67
C ALA A 254 0.52 12.09 -10.57
N LYS A 255 0.98 11.86 -11.81
CA LYS A 255 0.43 10.85 -12.72
C LYS A 255 0.81 9.42 -12.36
N GLU A 256 1.84 9.22 -11.52
CA GLU A 256 2.23 7.90 -11.00
C GLU A 256 1.45 7.51 -9.74
N LEU A 257 0.76 8.46 -9.10
CA LEU A 257 0.00 8.21 -7.88
C LEU A 257 -1.17 7.22 -8.06
N PRO A 258 -1.96 7.24 -9.14
CA PRO A 258 -3.07 6.30 -9.29
C PRO A 258 -2.64 4.84 -9.20
N LEU A 259 -1.53 4.46 -9.81
CA LEU A 259 -1.00 3.08 -9.77
C LEU A 259 -0.57 2.67 -8.37
N ILE A 260 0.32 3.45 -7.74
CA ILE A 260 0.84 3.09 -6.41
C ILE A 260 -0.26 3.14 -5.34
N ARG A 261 -1.23 4.04 -5.47
CA ARG A 261 -2.39 4.10 -4.60
C ARG A 261 -3.29 2.87 -4.75
N ALA A 262 -3.63 2.47 -5.99
CA ALA A 262 -4.43 1.28 -6.24
C ALA A 262 -3.74 0.02 -5.70
N VAL A 263 -2.43 -0.11 -5.89
CA VAL A 263 -1.63 -1.20 -5.31
C VAL A 263 -1.68 -1.18 -3.78
N ALA A 264 -1.52 -0.02 -3.14
CA ALA A 264 -1.61 0.10 -1.68
C ALA A 264 -3.01 -0.28 -1.16
N GLU A 265 -4.08 0.13 -1.86
CA GLU A 265 -5.46 -0.21 -1.52
C GLU A 265 -5.68 -1.73 -1.59
N GLU A 266 -5.24 -2.40 -2.67
CA GLU A 266 -5.33 -3.86 -2.79
C GLU A 266 -4.53 -4.59 -1.69
N ILE A 267 -3.32 -4.14 -1.38
CA ILE A 267 -2.50 -4.72 -0.30
C ILE A 267 -3.22 -4.60 1.05
N ILE A 268 -3.77 -3.44 1.37
CA ILE A 268 -4.49 -3.21 2.64
C ILE A 268 -5.72 -4.11 2.72
N ILE A 269 -6.51 -4.18 1.64
CA ILE A 269 -7.76 -4.96 1.59
C ILE A 269 -7.46 -6.46 1.67
N ASN A 270 -6.50 -6.96 0.90
CA ASN A 270 -6.22 -8.39 0.80
C ASN A 270 -5.35 -8.93 1.95
N SER A 271 -4.66 -8.06 2.69
CA SER A 271 -3.96 -8.42 3.94
C SER A 271 -4.83 -8.33 5.20
N ALA A 272 -6.08 -7.86 5.06
CA ALA A 272 -6.99 -7.69 6.19
C ALA A 272 -7.68 -9.00 6.56
N GLU A 273 -7.91 -9.18 7.85
CA GLU A 273 -8.63 -10.33 8.41
C GLU A 273 -10.15 -10.06 8.42
N PRO A 274 -11.01 -11.07 8.17
CA PRO A 274 -12.45 -10.91 8.31
C PRO A 274 -12.80 -10.69 9.79
N ILE A 275 -13.74 -9.80 10.06
CA ILE A 275 -14.31 -9.64 11.41
C ILE A 275 -15.52 -10.57 11.50
N ASN A 276 -15.41 -11.60 12.33
CA ASN A 276 -16.54 -12.48 12.63
C ASN A 276 -17.48 -11.79 13.62
N TYR A 277 -18.45 -11.05 13.09
CA TYR A 277 -19.59 -10.61 13.88
C TYR A 277 -20.59 -11.77 13.97
N ASN A 278 -20.49 -12.58 15.03
CA ASN A 278 -21.56 -13.52 15.34
C ASN A 278 -22.80 -12.74 15.75
N PHE A 279 -23.58 -12.30 14.78
CA PHE A 279 -24.94 -11.84 15.01
C PHE A 279 -25.80 -13.06 15.34
N THR A 280 -25.74 -13.58 16.57
CA THR A 280 -26.83 -14.43 17.05
C THR A 280 -28.05 -13.56 17.16
N LYS A 281 -29.02 -13.76 16.28
CA LYS A 281 -30.37 -13.25 16.45
C LYS A 281 -30.85 -13.69 17.84
N GLN A 282 -31.07 -12.75 18.75
CA GLN A 282 -31.95 -12.93 19.89
C GLN A 282 -33.38 -12.66 19.46
#